data_2ca69b659a831f4d69d482d210818be3
#
_entry.id   2ca69b659a831f4d69d482d210818be3
#
_cell.length_a   1.000
_cell.length_b   1.000
_cell.length_c   1.000
_cell.angle_alpha   90.00
_cell.angle_beta   90.00
_cell.angle_gamma   90.00
#
_symmetry.space_group_name_H-M   'P 1'
#
loop_
_entity.id
_entity.type
_entity.pdbx_description
1 polymer ?
#
loop_
_entity_poly.entity_id
_entity_poly.type
_entity_poly.pdbx_seq_one_letter_code
_entity_poly.pdbx_strand_id
1 'polypeptide(L)'
;MSEQVMEMMSLLRQINMRLHHCLKELYELLGLTGPQAVVMIELFKEDGQRICDLAEAAGMTVSNISAICQRLERNGFLHRVRSQQDQRTVRICLSEKSLQLIRDCDHQIALQSDQISLKMTAEELDEINSGLRKLNEFLDREDL
;
A
#
# COMPACT_ATOMS: atom_id res chain seq x y z
N MET A 1 6.80 12.68 -29.49
CA MET A 1 7.12 12.40 -28.07
C MET A 1 8.63 12.33 -27.97
N SER A 2 9.27 13.06 -27.03
CA SER A 2 10.73 13.07 -26.96
C SER A 2 11.27 11.70 -26.53
N GLU A 3 12.45 11.34 -27.01
CA GLU A 3 13.14 10.09 -26.66
C GLU A 3 13.28 9.92 -25.14
N GLN A 4 13.57 11.02 -24.44
CA GLN A 4 13.66 11.07 -22.98
C GLN A 4 12.35 10.72 -22.27
N VAL A 5 11.19 11.15 -22.79
CA VAL A 5 9.88 10.79 -22.23
C VAL A 5 9.60 9.30 -22.44
N MET A 6 9.96 8.75 -23.59
CA MET A 6 9.83 7.32 -23.86
C MET A 6 10.68 6.48 -22.92
N GLU A 7 11.93 6.89 -22.70
CA GLU A 7 12.83 6.24 -21.75
C GLU A 7 12.27 6.29 -20.32
N MET A 8 11.85 7.46 -19.86
CA MET A 8 11.22 7.62 -18.53
C MET A 8 10.02 6.70 -18.36
N MET A 9 9.10 6.65 -19.33
CA MET A 9 7.93 5.78 -19.28
C MET A 9 8.30 4.30 -19.28
N SER A 10 9.37 3.93 -20.01
CA SER A 10 9.90 2.55 -20.00
C SER A 10 10.46 2.17 -18.63
N LEU A 11 11.25 3.05 -18.02
CA LEU A 11 11.82 2.84 -16.69
C LEU A 11 10.73 2.73 -15.61
N LEU A 12 9.74 3.62 -15.63
CA LEU A 12 8.59 3.56 -14.73
C LEU A 12 7.84 2.23 -14.83
N ARG A 13 7.63 1.76 -16.05
CA ARG A 13 6.96 0.45 -16.28
C ARG A 13 7.79 -0.70 -15.71
N GLN A 14 9.11 -0.70 -15.93
CA GLN A 14 10.01 -1.73 -15.40
C GLN A 14 10.03 -1.72 -13.87
N ILE A 15 10.13 -0.53 -13.25
CA ILE A 15 10.11 -0.37 -11.79
C ILE A 15 8.78 -0.89 -11.22
N ASN A 16 7.65 -0.46 -11.82
CA ASN A 16 6.32 -0.88 -11.39
C ASN A 16 6.14 -2.41 -11.48
N MET A 17 6.61 -3.04 -12.56
CA MET A 17 6.58 -4.50 -12.70
C MET A 17 7.38 -5.20 -11.61
N ARG A 18 8.58 -4.71 -11.26
CA ARG A 18 9.42 -5.29 -10.20
C ARG A 18 8.78 -5.13 -8.83
N LEU A 19 8.26 -3.94 -8.51
CA LEU A 19 7.54 -3.70 -7.27
C LEU A 19 6.29 -4.58 -7.14
N HIS A 20 5.54 -4.74 -8.24
CA HIS A 20 4.35 -5.62 -8.27
C HIS A 20 4.72 -7.08 -8.00
N HIS A 21 5.85 -7.53 -8.54
CA HIS A 21 6.34 -8.90 -8.31
C HIS A 21 6.70 -9.11 -6.84
N CYS A 22 7.47 -8.20 -6.24
CA CYS A 22 7.84 -8.28 -4.82
C CYS A 22 6.60 -8.25 -3.91
N LEU A 23 5.65 -7.35 -4.18
CA LEU A 23 4.40 -7.26 -3.42
C LEU A 23 3.55 -8.52 -3.58
N LYS A 24 3.49 -9.09 -4.78
CA LYS A 24 2.73 -10.32 -5.03
C LYS A 24 3.28 -11.49 -4.21
N GLU A 25 4.59 -11.69 -4.18
CA GLU A 25 5.22 -12.71 -3.36
C GLU A 25 4.90 -12.54 -1.87
N LEU A 26 4.92 -11.29 -1.37
CA LEU A 26 4.55 -10.98 0.00
C LEU A 26 3.08 -11.33 0.29
N TYR A 27 2.17 -10.96 -0.61
CA TYR A 27 0.74 -11.26 -0.45
C TYR A 27 0.47 -12.76 -0.49
N GLU A 28 1.15 -13.50 -1.36
CA GLU A 28 1.05 -14.97 -1.45
C GLU A 28 1.55 -15.64 -0.16
N LEU A 29 2.66 -15.16 0.41
CA LEU A 29 3.18 -15.62 1.70
C LEU A 29 2.19 -15.39 2.85
N LEU A 30 1.45 -14.28 2.80
CA LEU A 30 0.42 -13.94 3.79
C LEU A 30 -0.93 -14.59 3.51
N GLY A 31 -1.08 -15.30 2.38
CA GLY A 31 -2.34 -15.89 1.93
C GLY A 31 -3.39 -14.84 1.56
N LEU A 32 -2.96 -13.64 1.15
CA LEU A 32 -3.82 -12.54 0.75
C LEU A 32 -3.97 -12.47 -0.77
N THR A 33 -5.18 -12.13 -1.24
CA THR A 33 -5.41 -11.75 -2.63
C THR A 33 -5.02 -10.28 -2.84
N GLY A 34 -4.79 -9.88 -4.11
CA GLY A 34 -4.49 -8.49 -4.45
C GLY A 34 -5.51 -7.48 -3.88
N PRO A 35 -6.83 -7.67 -4.08
CA PRO A 35 -7.84 -6.79 -3.49
C PRO A 35 -7.82 -6.75 -1.95
N GLN A 36 -7.54 -7.87 -1.28
CA GLN A 36 -7.39 -7.92 0.18
C GLN A 36 -6.17 -7.10 0.63
N ALA A 37 -5.07 -7.20 -0.10
CA ALA A 37 -3.87 -6.43 0.18
C ALA A 37 -4.10 -4.92 0.03
N VAL A 38 -4.84 -4.47 -0.99
CA VAL A 38 -5.21 -3.05 -1.14
C VAL A 38 -5.97 -2.55 0.09
N VAL A 39 -6.95 -3.31 0.59
CA VAL A 39 -7.71 -2.94 1.80
C VAL A 39 -6.79 -2.86 3.02
N MET A 40 -5.88 -3.79 3.18
CA MET A 40 -4.91 -3.78 4.28
C MET A 40 -3.97 -2.57 4.22
N ILE A 41 -3.51 -2.21 3.03
CA ILE A 41 -2.65 -1.03 2.81
C ILE A 41 -3.40 0.27 3.15
N GLU A 42 -4.66 0.42 2.72
CA GLU A 42 -5.44 1.61 3.04
C GLU A 42 -5.71 1.75 4.54
N LEU A 43 -5.99 0.65 5.24
CA LEU A 43 -6.13 0.65 6.70
C LEU A 43 -4.79 0.89 7.42
N PHE A 44 -3.67 0.50 6.82
CA PHE A 44 -2.37 0.82 7.37
C PHE A 44 -2.04 2.32 7.30
N LYS A 45 -2.47 2.99 6.23
CA LYS A 45 -2.33 4.46 6.10
C LYS A 45 -3.20 5.19 7.13
N GLU A 46 -4.43 4.74 7.30
CA GLU A 46 -5.40 5.31 8.22
C GLU A 46 -6.28 4.18 8.80
N ASP A 47 -6.03 3.79 10.03
CA ASP A 47 -6.80 2.75 10.72
C ASP A 47 -8.15 3.28 11.23
N GLY A 48 -9.11 2.39 11.43
CA GLY A 48 -10.41 2.76 11.98
C GLY A 48 -11.31 3.51 10.99
N GLN A 49 -11.23 3.21 9.71
CA GLN A 49 -12.08 3.82 8.68
C GLN A 49 -13.50 3.21 8.67
N ARG A 50 -14.48 4.01 8.23
CA ARG A 50 -15.81 3.50 7.89
C ARG A 50 -15.73 2.76 6.56
N ILE A 51 -16.66 1.82 6.33
CA ILE A 51 -16.68 1.01 5.10
C ILE A 51 -16.79 1.87 3.83
N CYS A 52 -17.56 2.96 3.88
CA CYS A 52 -17.71 3.86 2.74
C CYS A 52 -16.42 4.64 2.43
N ASP A 53 -15.71 5.11 3.46
CA ASP A 53 -14.45 5.86 3.30
C ASP A 53 -13.36 4.92 2.76
N LEU A 54 -13.31 3.70 3.27
CA LEU A 54 -12.38 2.66 2.81
C LEU A 54 -12.67 2.24 1.36
N ALA A 55 -13.93 2.19 0.95
CA ALA A 55 -14.32 1.90 -0.43
C ALA A 55 -13.85 3.00 -1.39
N GLU A 56 -14.00 4.26 -1.01
CA GLU A 56 -13.51 5.41 -1.77
C GLU A 56 -11.99 5.39 -1.87
N ALA A 57 -11.28 5.23 -0.75
CA ALA A 57 -9.82 5.15 -0.71
C ALA A 57 -9.25 4.00 -1.55
N ALA A 58 -9.91 2.84 -1.54
CA ALA A 58 -9.50 1.67 -2.32
C ALA A 58 -9.94 1.71 -3.80
N GLY A 59 -10.74 2.68 -4.21
CA GLY A 59 -11.31 2.76 -5.56
C GLY A 59 -12.26 1.60 -5.89
N MET A 60 -12.99 1.09 -4.90
CA MET A 60 -13.88 -0.06 -5.01
C MET A 60 -15.31 0.28 -4.58
N THR A 61 -16.28 -0.55 -4.97
CA THR A 61 -17.66 -0.40 -4.49
C THR A 61 -17.78 -0.81 -3.01
N VAL A 62 -18.72 -0.20 -2.28
CA VAL A 62 -19.01 -0.52 -0.87
C VAL A 62 -19.34 -2.01 -0.70
N SER A 63 -20.09 -2.59 -1.64
CA SER A 63 -20.45 -4.01 -1.62
C SER A 63 -19.21 -4.91 -1.72
N ASN A 64 -18.26 -4.55 -2.59
CA ASN A 64 -17.02 -5.29 -2.79
C ASN A 64 -16.12 -5.22 -1.57
N ILE A 65 -15.92 -4.00 -1.02
CA ILE A 65 -15.18 -3.78 0.23
C ILE A 65 -15.80 -4.53 1.39
N SER A 66 -17.13 -4.51 1.53
CA SER A 66 -17.83 -5.24 2.59
C SER A 66 -17.53 -6.74 2.55
N ALA A 67 -17.56 -7.34 1.36
CA ALA A 67 -17.24 -8.76 1.17
C ALA A 67 -15.76 -9.07 1.47
N ILE A 68 -14.85 -8.20 1.05
CA ILE A 68 -13.41 -8.34 1.31
C ILE A 68 -13.15 -8.23 2.83
N CYS A 69 -13.67 -7.20 3.48
CA CYS A 69 -13.52 -7.01 4.93
C CYS A 69 -14.07 -8.20 5.73
N GLN A 70 -15.21 -8.76 5.31
CA GLN A 70 -15.77 -9.94 5.97
C GLN A 70 -14.84 -11.17 5.87
N ARG A 71 -14.16 -11.36 4.75
CA ARG A 71 -13.18 -12.44 4.60
C ARG A 71 -11.93 -12.20 5.43
N LEU A 72 -11.42 -10.97 5.43
CA LEU A 72 -10.26 -10.58 6.24
C LEU A 72 -10.56 -10.70 7.75
N GLU A 73 -11.77 -10.33 8.17
CA GLU A 73 -12.22 -10.48 9.55
C GLU A 73 -12.28 -11.97 9.98
N ARG A 74 -12.84 -12.84 9.13
CA ARG A 74 -12.85 -14.29 9.38
C ARG A 74 -11.45 -14.90 9.47
N ASN A 75 -10.50 -14.36 8.73
CA ASN A 75 -9.10 -14.79 8.77
C ASN A 75 -8.27 -14.12 9.88
N GLY A 76 -8.92 -13.29 10.71
CA GLY A 76 -8.29 -12.64 11.86
C GLY A 76 -7.40 -11.45 11.53
N PHE A 77 -7.50 -10.88 10.34
CA PHE A 77 -6.73 -9.69 9.94
C PHE A 77 -7.38 -8.37 10.35
N LEU A 78 -8.68 -8.35 10.45
CA LEU A 78 -9.49 -7.18 10.80
C LEU A 78 -10.44 -7.47 11.94
N HIS A 79 -10.91 -6.41 12.59
CA HIS A 79 -12.05 -6.47 13.50
C HIS A 79 -12.90 -5.20 13.33
N ARG A 80 -14.16 -5.30 13.73
CA ARG A 80 -15.12 -4.20 13.69
C ARG A 80 -15.27 -3.60 15.06
N VAL A 81 -15.18 -2.27 15.14
CA VAL A 81 -15.39 -1.52 16.38
C VAL A 81 -16.58 -0.60 16.18
N ARG A 82 -17.54 -0.68 17.10
CA ARG A 82 -18.64 0.29 17.15
C ARG A 82 -18.18 1.53 17.88
N SER A 83 -18.46 2.70 17.29
CA SER A 83 -18.14 3.97 17.95
C SER A 83 -18.92 4.10 19.26
N GLN A 84 -18.25 4.50 20.33
CA GLN A 84 -18.90 4.80 21.61
C GLN A 84 -19.78 6.06 21.56
N GLN A 85 -19.45 6.98 20.63
CA GLN A 85 -20.18 8.25 20.44
C GLN A 85 -21.41 8.08 19.54
N ASP A 86 -21.33 7.17 18.56
CA ASP A 86 -22.42 6.84 17.65
C ASP A 86 -22.44 5.33 17.40
N GLN A 87 -23.32 4.62 18.10
CA GLN A 87 -23.45 3.17 17.99
C GLN A 87 -23.87 2.67 16.59
N ARG A 88 -24.29 3.59 15.71
CA ARG A 88 -24.64 3.28 14.32
C ARG A 88 -23.39 3.25 13.41
N THR A 89 -22.32 3.87 13.85
CA THR A 89 -21.07 3.92 13.08
C THR A 89 -20.17 2.74 13.42
N VAL A 90 -19.91 1.89 12.45
CA VAL A 90 -18.96 0.77 12.54
C VAL A 90 -17.66 1.16 11.83
N ARG A 91 -16.55 1.02 12.53
CA ARG A 91 -15.21 1.24 12.00
C ARG A 91 -14.50 -0.09 11.78
N ILE A 92 -13.74 -0.16 10.71
CA ILE A 92 -12.92 -1.32 10.37
C ILE A 92 -11.49 -1.02 10.86
N CYS A 93 -10.97 -1.91 11.69
CA CYS A 93 -9.63 -1.74 12.28
C CYS A 93 -8.76 -2.96 12.02
N LEU A 94 -7.45 -2.71 11.93
CA LEU A 94 -6.44 -3.77 11.86
C LEU A 94 -6.42 -4.57 13.18
N SER A 95 -6.28 -5.87 13.08
CA SER A 95 -6.06 -6.73 14.25
C SER A 95 -4.60 -6.66 14.71
N GLU A 96 -4.33 -7.12 15.94
CA GLU A 96 -2.95 -7.25 16.44
C GLU A 96 -2.11 -8.17 15.54
N LYS A 97 -2.71 -9.22 14.98
CA LYS A 97 -2.06 -10.09 13.98
C LYS A 97 -1.59 -9.28 12.77
N SER A 98 -2.43 -8.40 12.24
CA SER A 98 -2.09 -7.54 11.10
C SER A 98 -0.99 -6.54 11.45
N LEU A 99 -1.08 -5.91 12.61
CA LEU A 99 -0.07 -4.97 13.08
C LEU A 99 1.30 -5.66 13.28
N GLN A 100 1.30 -6.90 13.77
CA GLN A 100 2.55 -7.68 13.87
C GLN A 100 3.13 -8.01 12.50
N LEU A 101 2.30 -8.45 11.54
CA LEU A 101 2.74 -8.70 10.17
C LEU A 101 3.35 -7.46 9.51
N ILE A 102 2.78 -6.29 9.75
CA ILE A 102 3.30 -5.02 9.23
C ILE A 102 4.68 -4.74 9.85
N ARG A 103 4.82 -4.87 11.17
CA ARG A 103 6.11 -4.72 11.84
C ARG A 103 7.18 -5.68 11.31
N ASP A 104 6.80 -6.92 11.04
CA ASP A 104 7.70 -7.92 10.48
C ASP A 104 8.11 -7.57 9.04
N CYS A 105 7.18 -7.05 8.23
CA CYS A 105 7.46 -6.54 6.89
C CYS A 105 8.38 -5.32 6.92
N ASP A 106 8.14 -4.36 7.82
CA ASP A 106 9.00 -3.18 7.98
C ASP A 106 10.42 -3.58 8.35
N HIS A 107 10.57 -4.58 9.21
CA HIS A 107 11.89 -5.14 9.56
C HIS A 107 12.59 -5.76 8.35
N GLN A 108 11.89 -6.51 7.50
CA GLN A 108 12.44 -7.07 6.26
C GLN A 108 12.82 -5.97 5.26
N ILE A 109 11.98 -4.93 5.14
CA ILE A 109 12.28 -3.76 4.30
C ILE A 109 13.52 -3.03 4.83
N ALA A 110 13.66 -2.86 6.14
CA ALA A 110 14.84 -2.25 6.74
C ALA A 110 16.12 -3.04 6.42
N LEU A 111 16.09 -4.37 6.52
CA LEU A 111 17.22 -5.22 6.16
C LEU A 111 17.59 -5.11 4.66
N GLN A 112 16.60 -4.96 3.78
CA GLN A 112 16.83 -4.72 2.36
C GLN A 112 17.36 -3.31 2.09
N SER A 113 16.91 -2.30 2.85
CA SER A 113 17.38 -0.91 2.74
C SER A 113 18.86 -0.79 3.11
N ASP A 114 19.32 -1.55 4.10
CA ASP A 114 20.74 -1.62 4.45
C ASP A 114 21.58 -2.18 3.29
N GLN A 115 21.07 -3.15 2.55
CA GLN A 115 21.75 -3.67 1.36
C GLN A 115 21.80 -2.66 0.20
N ILE A 116 20.76 -1.84 0.03
CA ILE A 116 20.74 -0.75 -0.95
C ILE A 116 21.74 0.33 -0.55
N SER A 117 21.74 0.73 0.73
CA SER A 117 22.68 1.72 1.28
C SER A 117 24.14 1.28 1.18
N LEU A 118 24.41 -0.03 1.18
CA LEU A 118 25.77 -0.57 0.98
C LEU A 118 26.21 -0.56 -0.50
N LYS A 119 25.25 -0.47 -1.45
CA LYS A 119 25.49 -0.56 -2.89
C LYS A 119 25.42 0.79 -3.61
N MET A 120 24.87 1.81 -2.96
CA MET A 120 24.67 3.15 -3.53
C MET A 120 25.32 4.19 -2.63
N THR A 121 25.90 5.21 -3.24
CA THR A 121 26.42 6.38 -2.51
C THR A 121 25.26 7.28 -2.05
N ALA A 122 25.51 8.12 -1.04
CA ALA A 122 24.54 9.12 -0.61
C ALA A 122 24.15 10.09 -1.75
N GLU A 123 25.09 10.43 -2.63
CA GLU A 123 24.87 11.30 -3.77
C GLU A 123 23.95 10.64 -4.80
N GLU A 124 24.15 9.36 -5.13
CA GLU A 124 23.26 8.59 -6.02
C GLU A 124 21.84 8.48 -5.44
N LEU A 125 21.70 8.26 -4.14
CA LEU A 125 20.39 8.23 -3.47
C LEU A 125 19.69 9.59 -3.53
N ASP A 126 20.42 10.68 -3.33
CA ASP A 126 19.86 12.03 -3.40
C ASP A 126 19.40 12.40 -4.81
N GLU A 127 20.14 12.01 -5.84
CA GLU A 127 19.77 12.20 -7.24
C GLU A 127 18.47 11.45 -7.57
N ILE A 128 18.39 10.17 -7.19
CA ILE A 128 17.19 9.34 -7.39
C ILE A 128 15.99 9.92 -6.66
N ASN A 129 16.15 10.26 -5.39
CA ASN A 129 15.07 10.84 -4.58
C ASN A 129 14.60 12.19 -5.13
N SER A 130 15.52 13.02 -5.61
CA SER A 130 15.21 14.30 -6.27
C SER A 130 14.39 14.10 -7.54
N GLY A 131 14.78 13.13 -8.37
CA GLY A 131 14.07 12.77 -9.60
C GLY A 131 12.66 12.25 -9.31
N LEU A 132 12.53 11.34 -8.36
CA LEU A 132 11.25 10.78 -7.95
C LEU A 132 10.29 11.84 -7.38
N ARG A 133 10.78 12.76 -6.53
CA ARG A 133 9.98 13.88 -6.00
C ARG A 133 9.45 14.77 -7.13
N LYS A 134 10.31 15.17 -8.07
CA LYS A 134 9.91 15.99 -9.23
C LYS A 134 8.85 15.28 -10.08
N LEU A 135 9.01 13.98 -10.29
CA LEU A 135 8.04 13.19 -11.04
C LEU A 135 6.70 13.11 -10.31
N ASN A 136 6.71 12.87 -9.00
CA ASN A 136 5.50 12.80 -8.18
C ASN A 136 4.75 14.15 -8.18
N GLU A 137 5.46 15.27 -7.99
CA GLU A 137 4.89 16.62 -8.06
C GLU A 137 4.28 16.93 -9.44
N PHE A 138 4.88 16.41 -10.51
CA PHE A 138 4.34 16.55 -11.86
C PHE A 138 3.04 15.76 -12.03
N LEU A 139 3.01 14.53 -11.55
CA LEU A 139 1.82 13.68 -11.65
C LEU A 139 0.65 14.20 -10.80
N ASP A 140 0.94 14.82 -9.65
CA ASP A 140 -0.08 15.44 -8.78
C ASP A 140 -0.73 16.71 -9.40
N ARG A 141 -0.05 17.38 -10.34
CA ARG A 141 -0.55 18.60 -10.99
C ARG A 141 -1.40 18.33 -12.22
N GLU A 142 -1.25 17.18 -12.82
CA GLU A 142 -2.02 16.72 -13.95
C GLU A 142 -3.10 15.78 -13.40
N ASP A 143 -4.38 16.19 -13.43
CA ASP A 143 -5.54 15.30 -13.28
C ASP A 143 -5.54 14.32 -14.47
N LEU A 144 -4.68 13.31 -14.42
CA LEU A 144 -4.58 12.23 -15.39
C LEU A 144 -5.59 11.14 -15.10
#